data_63ed749f8d528f97009faa0752174689
#
_entry.id   63ed749f8d528f97009faa0752174689
#
_cell.length_a   1.000
_cell.length_b   1.000
_cell.length_c   1.000
_cell.angle_alpha   90.00
_cell.angle_beta   90.00
_cell.angle_gamma   90.00
#
_symmetry.space_group_name_H-M   'P 1'
#
loop_
_entity.id
_entity.type
_entity.pdbx_description
1 polymer ?
#
loop_
_entity_poly.entity_id
_entity_poly.type
_entity_poly.pdbx_seq_one_letter_code
_entity_poly.pdbx_strand_id
1 'polypeptide(L)'
;MKKSDFFYDLPQELIAQHPAEPRDSSRLMVLDKKTGAVKHDIFRNIVQYIEPGDCLILNDTKVLPARLYGMRVDTGSVVEFLLLNNKGDDVWEVITGPGKKARKGHRFTFHDMLFAEIVDVLPDGNRLAKFTYDGVFFELLDKIGEMPLPHYITEKLEDNDRYQTVYARERGSAAAPTAGLHFTPELLDSLREKGVGVGFVTLHVGLGTFRPVKAENVEDHHMHSEHYMLPGATAKLINDTKKNGGRVFAVGTTCCRTLESVATKCGEIRADDDWTDIFIYPGYRYKCIDALITNFHLPESTLIMLVSAFCGYENTMNAYKIAVQEKYRFFSFGDAMLIE
;
A
#
# COMPACT_ATOMS: atom_id res chain seq x y z
N MET A 1 4.84 23.54 5.17
CA MET A 1 5.47 22.70 6.22
C MET A 1 6.74 22.08 5.66
N LYS A 2 7.72 21.80 6.53
CA LYS A 2 8.92 21.08 6.11
C LYS A 2 8.76 19.57 6.31
N LYS A 3 9.43 18.79 5.49
CA LYS A 3 9.53 17.34 5.66
C LYS A 3 10.03 16.98 7.06
N SER A 4 11.05 17.70 7.55
CA SER A 4 11.63 17.50 8.88
C SER A 4 10.66 17.72 10.06
N ASP A 5 9.54 18.41 9.84
CA ASP A 5 8.52 18.56 10.88
C ASP A 5 7.89 17.19 11.24
N PHE A 6 7.93 16.21 10.32
CA PHE A 6 7.41 14.86 10.51
C PHE A 6 8.49 13.85 10.97
N PHE A 7 9.62 14.35 11.44
CA PHE A 7 10.65 13.51 12.02
C PHE A 7 10.24 13.06 13.43
N TYR A 8 10.50 11.81 13.72
CA TYR A 8 10.52 11.24 15.06
C TYR A 8 11.60 10.17 15.14
N ASP A 9 12.17 9.97 16.32
CA ASP A 9 13.20 8.96 16.52
C ASP A 9 12.55 7.57 16.55
N LEU A 10 12.91 6.73 15.57
CA LEU A 10 12.42 5.37 15.45
C LEU A 10 13.56 4.38 15.64
N PRO A 11 13.63 3.68 16.78
CA PRO A 11 14.59 2.60 16.98
C PRO A 11 14.42 1.49 15.94
N GLN A 12 15.52 1.06 15.34
CA GLN A 12 15.52 0.07 14.27
C GLN A 12 14.93 -1.28 14.70
N GLU A 13 15.08 -1.65 15.96
CA GLU A 13 14.50 -2.86 16.54
C GLU A 13 12.98 -2.89 16.59
N LEU A 14 12.32 -1.74 16.43
CA LEU A 14 10.86 -1.66 16.36
C LEU A 14 10.34 -1.90 14.94
N ILE A 15 11.19 -1.97 13.93
CA ILE A 15 10.80 -2.29 12.55
C ILE A 15 10.57 -3.79 12.44
N ALA A 16 9.30 -4.19 12.28
CA ALA A 16 8.92 -5.59 12.25
C ALA A 16 9.49 -6.33 11.03
N GLN A 17 10.19 -7.41 11.26
CA GLN A 17 10.73 -8.29 10.21
C GLN A 17 9.76 -9.42 9.86
N HIS A 18 8.88 -9.81 10.78
CA HIS A 18 7.89 -10.88 10.62
C HIS A 18 6.48 -10.41 10.95
N PRO A 19 5.45 -10.92 10.25
CA PRO A 19 4.06 -10.65 10.59
C PRO A 19 3.69 -11.26 11.95
N ALA A 20 2.65 -10.72 12.59
CA ALA A 20 2.05 -11.31 13.77
C ALA A 20 1.39 -12.66 13.42
N GLU A 21 1.46 -13.63 14.34
CA GLU A 21 0.79 -14.91 14.21
C GLU A 21 -0.09 -15.18 15.44
N PRO A 22 -1.41 -15.37 15.26
CA PRO A 22 -2.20 -15.15 14.05
C PRO A 22 -2.23 -13.68 13.60
N ARG A 23 -2.69 -13.40 12.36
CA ARG A 23 -2.69 -12.05 11.77
C ARG A 23 -3.35 -10.99 12.64
N ASP A 24 -4.47 -11.33 13.26
CA ASP A 24 -5.29 -10.48 14.10
C ASP A 24 -4.79 -10.32 15.55
N SER A 25 -3.64 -10.93 15.88
CA SER A 25 -2.98 -10.80 17.19
C SER A 25 -2.07 -9.58 17.32
N SER A 26 -1.87 -8.82 16.24
CA SER A 26 -1.14 -7.55 16.30
C SER A 26 -1.79 -6.58 17.29
N ARG A 27 -1.00 -5.69 17.86
CA ARG A 27 -1.53 -4.63 18.72
C ARG A 27 -2.32 -3.62 17.88
N LEU A 28 -3.29 -2.99 18.52
CA LEU A 28 -4.10 -1.91 17.96
C LEU A 28 -3.98 -0.67 18.85
N MET A 29 -3.54 0.43 18.27
CA MET A 29 -3.68 1.74 18.89
C MET A 29 -4.95 2.41 18.37
N VAL A 30 -5.87 2.77 19.26
CA VAL A 30 -7.07 3.54 18.91
C VAL A 30 -6.81 4.99 19.26
N LEU A 31 -6.87 5.87 18.26
CA LEU A 31 -6.64 7.31 18.39
C LEU A 31 -7.93 8.06 18.10
N ASP A 32 -8.45 8.76 19.09
CA ASP A 32 -9.53 9.74 18.90
C ASP A 32 -8.96 10.98 18.19
N LYS A 33 -9.40 11.21 16.95
CA LYS A 33 -8.87 12.31 16.12
C LYS A 33 -9.22 13.70 16.61
N LYS A 34 -10.24 13.83 17.47
CA LYS A 34 -10.67 15.14 18.00
C LYS A 34 -9.89 15.50 19.25
N THR A 35 -9.68 14.55 20.14
CA THR A 35 -9.07 14.78 21.46
C THR A 35 -7.60 14.41 21.53
N GLY A 36 -7.10 13.57 20.59
CA GLY A 36 -5.76 12.98 20.65
C GLY A 36 -5.62 11.87 21.69
N ALA A 37 -6.72 11.44 22.32
CA ALA A 37 -6.70 10.38 23.31
C ALA A 37 -6.33 9.04 22.65
N VAL A 38 -5.43 8.29 23.34
CA VAL A 38 -4.93 7.00 22.87
C VAL A 38 -5.44 5.89 23.79
N LYS A 39 -5.93 4.80 23.19
CA LYS A 39 -6.27 3.54 23.88
C LYS A 39 -5.49 2.41 23.22
N HIS A 40 -5.04 1.45 24.01
CA HIS A 40 -4.33 0.26 23.54
C HIS A 40 -5.26 -0.95 23.53
N ASP A 41 -5.19 -1.73 22.47
CA ASP A 41 -6.00 -2.92 22.28
C ASP A 41 -5.24 -3.96 21.43
N ILE A 42 -5.91 -5.04 21.02
CA ILE A 42 -5.45 -6.05 20.07
C ILE A 42 -6.35 -6.00 18.85
N PHE A 43 -5.80 -6.20 17.65
CA PHE A 43 -6.51 -5.98 16.40
C PHE A 43 -7.80 -6.80 16.25
N ARG A 44 -7.86 -8.04 16.77
CA ARG A 44 -9.09 -8.85 16.77
C ARG A 44 -10.29 -8.17 17.40
N ASN A 45 -10.07 -7.20 18.28
CA ASN A 45 -11.12 -6.44 18.94
C ASN A 45 -11.65 -5.28 18.09
N ILE A 46 -11.16 -5.10 16.84
CA ILE A 46 -11.61 -4.05 15.90
C ILE A 46 -13.14 -4.06 15.71
N VAL A 47 -13.76 -5.24 15.82
CA VAL A 47 -15.22 -5.42 15.74
C VAL A 47 -15.96 -4.55 16.75
N GLN A 48 -15.36 -4.23 17.90
CA GLN A 48 -15.99 -3.41 18.95
C GLN A 48 -16.09 -1.92 18.57
N TYR A 49 -15.29 -1.46 17.61
CA TYR A 49 -15.19 -0.06 17.20
C TYR A 49 -16.01 0.27 15.93
N ILE A 50 -16.48 -0.75 15.21
CA ILE A 50 -17.22 -0.59 13.97
C ILE A 50 -18.67 -1.01 14.23
N GLU A 51 -19.63 -0.08 14.02
CA GLU A 51 -21.03 -0.29 14.38
C GLU A 51 -21.86 -0.85 13.21
N PRO A 52 -23.01 -1.49 13.48
CA PRO A 52 -23.95 -1.87 12.42
C PRO A 52 -24.34 -0.66 11.59
N GLY A 53 -24.31 -0.82 10.26
CA GLY A 53 -24.59 0.27 9.32
C GLY A 53 -23.35 1.08 8.88
N ASP A 54 -22.19 0.89 9.53
CA ASP A 54 -20.90 1.36 9.01
C ASP A 54 -20.47 0.53 7.80
N CYS A 55 -19.52 1.03 7.01
CA CYS A 55 -18.86 0.23 5.98
C CYS A 55 -17.34 0.26 6.08
N LEU A 56 -16.74 -0.91 5.78
CA LEU A 56 -15.31 -1.16 5.75
C LEU A 56 -14.86 -1.31 4.29
N ILE A 57 -13.95 -0.47 3.84
CA ILE A 57 -13.43 -0.50 2.47
C ILE A 57 -11.99 -1.00 2.47
N LEU A 58 -11.78 -2.07 1.70
CA LEU A 58 -10.55 -2.85 1.62
C LEU A 58 -9.93 -2.74 0.22
N ASN A 59 -8.60 -2.83 0.12
CA ASN A 59 -7.91 -2.87 -1.17
C ASN A 59 -7.60 -4.33 -1.53
N ASP A 60 -8.24 -4.86 -2.57
CA ASP A 60 -8.15 -6.26 -3.00
C ASP A 60 -7.01 -6.53 -4.00
N THR A 61 -6.10 -5.57 -4.16
CA THR A 61 -4.94 -5.78 -5.02
C THR A 61 -4.11 -6.98 -4.55
N LYS A 62 -3.59 -7.73 -5.52
CA LYS A 62 -2.70 -8.88 -5.30
C LYS A 62 -1.28 -8.53 -5.73
N VAL A 63 -0.33 -8.76 -4.83
CA VAL A 63 1.09 -8.56 -5.12
C VAL A 63 1.56 -9.61 -6.11
N LEU A 64 2.29 -9.15 -7.13
CA LEU A 64 2.98 -10.02 -8.08
C LEU A 64 4.34 -10.45 -7.51
N PRO A 65 4.85 -11.64 -7.83
CA PRO A 65 6.25 -11.97 -7.64
C PRO A 65 7.10 -11.19 -8.66
N ALA A 66 7.13 -9.88 -8.46
CA ALA A 66 7.58 -8.89 -9.43
C ALA A 66 9.11 -8.73 -9.48
N ARG A 67 9.87 -9.39 -8.58
CA ARG A 67 11.33 -9.36 -8.59
C ARG A 67 11.87 -10.52 -9.38
N LEU A 68 12.62 -10.21 -10.43
CA LEU A 68 13.22 -11.17 -11.37
C LEU A 68 14.73 -10.95 -11.45
N TYR A 69 15.49 -12.00 -11.64
CA TYR A 69 16.94 -11.93 -11.91
C TYR A 69 17.22 -12.39 -13.33
N GLY A 70 17.49 -11.43 -14.22
CA GLY A 70 17.78 -11.69 -15.61
C GLY A 70 19.28 -11.78 -15.88
N MET A 71 19.69 -12.78 -16.63
CA MET A 71 21.05 -12.90 -17.16
C MET A 71 21.13 -12.20 -18.50
N ARG A 72 22.03 -11.24 -18.62
CA ARG A 72 22.27 -10.52 -19.88
C ARG A 72 22.86 -11.46 -20.93
N VAL A 73 22.25 -11.54 -22.10
CA VAL A 73 22.55 -12.54 -23.14
C VAL A 73 23.99 -12.45 -23.67
N ASP A 74 24.52 -11.22 -23.82
CA ASP A 74 25.86 -10.99 -24.40
C ASP A 74 27.01 -11.10 -23.40
N THR A 75 26.78 -10.88 -22.09
CA THR A 75 27.85 -10.81 -21.09
C THR A 75 27.70 -11.80 -19.93
N GLY A 76 26.55 -12.48 -19.81
CA GLY A 76 26.24 -13.34 -18.67
C GLY A 76 26.04 -12.57 -17.34
N SER A 77 26.03 -11.24 -17.36
CA SER A 77 25.88 -10.46 -16.13
C SER A 77 24.46 -10.54 -15.62
N VAL A 78 24.30 -10.84 -14.33
CA VAL A 78 23.00 -10.83 -13.66
C VAL A 78 22.56 -9.39 -13.36
N VAL A 79 21.29 -9.11 -13.61
CA VAL A 79 20.61 -7.85 -13.35
C VAL A 79 19.26 -8.15 -12.70
N GLU A 80 18.97 -7.48 -11.58
CA GLU A 80 17.68 -7.50 -10.97
C GLU A 80 16.69 -6.64 -11.78
N PHE A 81 15.51 -7.18 -12.00
CA PHE A 81 14.36 -6.47 -12.57
C PHE A 81 13.24 -6.48 -11.54
N LEU A 82 12.66 -5.32 -11.34
CA LEU A 82 11.49 -5.15 -10.50
C LEU A 82 10.37 -4.55 -11.34
N LEU A 83 9.36 -5.36 -11.63
CA LEU A 83 8.20 -4.96 -12.42
C LEU A 83 7.37 -3.91 -11.67
N LEU A 84 6.98 -2.84 -12.35
CA LEU A 84 6.16 -1.75 -11.78
C LEU A 84 4.78 -1.70 -12.42
N ASN A 85 4.73 -1.24 -13.66
CA ASN A 85 3.49 -0.95 -14.36
C ASN A 85 3.48 -1.65 -15.72
N ASN A 86 2.40 -2.36 -16.02
CA ASN A 86 2.14 -2.87 -17.37
C ASN A 86 1.70 -1.69 -18.25
N LYS A 87 2.39 -1.49 -19.38
CA LYS A 87 2.11 -0.45 -20.37
C LYS A 87 1.33 -0.98 -21.59
N GLY A 88 0.92 -2.24 -21.57
CA GLY A 88 0.33 -2.94 -22.70
C GLY A 88 1.37 -3.57 -23.63
N ASP A 89 0.93 -4.43 -24.55
CA ASP A 89 1.77 -5.08 -25.56
C ASP A 89 3.03 -5.77 -25.02
N ASP A 90 2.92 -6.40 -23.85
CA ASP A 90 4.02 -7.04 -23.10
C ASP A 90 5.16 -6.09 -22.72
N VAL A 91 4.93 -4.79 -22.74
CA VAL A 91 5.88 -3.77 -22.26
C VAL A 91 5.59 -3.44 -20.81
N TRP A 92 6.62 -3.57 -19.98
CA TRP A 92 6.57 -3.23 -18.56
C TRP A 92 7.55 -2.11 -18.23
N GLU A 93 7.10 -1.20 -17.42
CA GLU A 93 7.99 -0.30 -16.71
C GLU A 93 8.65 -1.08 -15.56
N VAL A 94 9.99 -1.01 -15.49
CA VAL A 94 10.78 -1.77 -14.51
C VAL A 94 11.88 -0.92 -13.88
N ILE A 95 12.21 -1.19 -12.63
CA ILE A 95 13.49 -0.77 -12.04
C ILE A 95 14.50 -1.87 -12.30
N THR A 96 15.74 -1.50 -12.58
CA THR A 96 16.83 -2.47 -12.78
C THR A 96 18.02 -2.17 -11.87
N GLY A 97 18.57 -3.21 -11.26
CA GLY A 97 19.72 -3.15 -10.38
C GLY A 97 20.86 -4.09 -10.82
N PRO A 98 22.07 -3.61 -11.18
CA PRO A 98 22.52 -2.22 -11.36
C PRO A 98 22.09 -1.66 -12.74
N GLY A 99 21.50 -0.45 -12.73
CA GLY A 99 20.94 0.17 -13.93
C GLY A 99 21.94 0.39 -15.09
N LYS A 100 23.24 0.53 -14.81
CA LYS A 100 24.29 0.67 -15.84
C LYS A 100 24.37 -0.55 -16.77
N LYS A 101 23.92 -1.72 -16.32
CA LYS A 101 23.92 -2.97 -17.08
C LYS A 101 22.66 -3.18 -17.93
N ALA A 102 21.61 -2.36 -17.73
CA ALA A 102 20.34 -2.43 -18.45
C ALA A 102 20.12 -1.15 -19.29
N ARG A 103 20.75 -1.08 -20.45
CA ARG A 103 20.64 0.02 -21.42
C ARG A 103 19.72 -0.38 -22.57
N LYS A 104 19.18 0.59 -23.30
CA LYS A 104 18.38 0.35 -24.51
C LYS A 104 19.07 -0.63 -25.46
N GLY A 105 18.33 -1.62 -25.93
CA GLY A 105 18.78 -2.71 -26.81
C GLY A 105 19.44 -3.89 -26.10
N HIS A 106 19.69 -3.82 -24.79
CA HIS A 106 20.19 -4.99 -24.05
C HIS A 106 19.09 -6.03 -23.88
N ARG A 107 19.48 -7.31 -24.04
CA ARG A 107 18.60 -8.47 -23.93
C ARG A 107 18.95 -9.34 -22.74
N PHE A 108 17.93 -9.90 -22.13
CA PHE A 108 18.02 -10.71 -20.91
C PHE A 108 17.20 -11.98 -21.06
N THR A 109 17.68 -13.06 -20.41
CA THR A 109 16.91 -14.29 -20.21
C THR A 109 16.69 -14.53 -18.72
N PHE A 110 15.53 -15.04 -18.40
CA PHE A 110 15.12 -15.41 -17.06
C PHE A 110 14.78 -16.91 -17.09
N HIS A 111 15.69 -17.75 -16.60
CA HIS A 111 15.57 -19.21 -16.56
C HIS A 111 15.21 -19.86 -17.93
N ASP A 112 15.59 -19.22 -19.04
CA ASP A 112 15.25 -19.63 -20.41
C ASP A 112 13.73 -19.79 -20.68
N MET A 113 12.89 -19.28 -19.80
CA MET A 113 11.42 -19.29 -19.93
C MET A 113 10.84 -17.93 -20.30
N LEU A 114 11.49 -16.86 -19.88
CA LEU A 114 11.08 -15.49 -20.11
C LEU A 114 12.26 -14.69 -20.66
N PHE A 115 12.04 -13.87 -21.66
CA PHE A 115 13.05 -13.01 -22.25
C PHE A 115 12.60 -11.55 -22.17
N ALA A 116 13.54 -10.62 -22.08
CA ALA A 116 13.24 -9.19 -22.14
C ALA A 116 14.26 -8.44 -22.97
N GLU A 117 13.80 -7.38 -23.64
CA GLU A 117 14.63 -6.37 -24.29
C GLU A 117 14.31 -5.00 -23.65
N ILE A 118 15.34 -4.24 -23.29
CA ILE A 118 15.15 -2.85 -22.86
C ILE A 118 14.87 -2.01 -24.11
N VAL A 119 13.63 -1.56 -24.25
CA VAL A 119 13.18 -0.76 -25.39
C VAL A 119 13.37 0.72 -25.19
N ASP A 120 13.38 1.20 -23.91
CA ASP A 120 13.67 2.59 -23.60
C ASP A 120 14.14 2.80 -22.14
N VAL A 121 14.68 4.00 -21.87
CA VAL A 121 15.09 4.46 -20.53
C VAL A 121 14.35 5.75 -20.22
N LEU A 122 13.54 5.75 -19.15
CA LEU A 122 12.73 6.88 -18.77
C LEU A 122 13.55 7.97 -18.02
N PRO A 123 13.08 9.23 -17.98
CA PRO A 123 13.79 10.33 -17.36
C PRO A 123 14.07 10.12 -15.84
N ASP A 124 13.20 9.39 -15.15
CA ASP A 124 13.34 9.04 -13.72
C ASP A 124 14.33 7.88 -13.48
N GLY A 125 14.89 7.32 -14.55
CA GLY A 125 15.83 6.21 -14.51
C GLY A 125 15.18 4.83 -14.58
N ASN A 126 13.86 4.70 -14.62
CA ASN A 126 13.18 3.45 -14.91
C ASN A 126 13.42 3.01 -16.36
N ARG A 127 13.12 1.75 -16.68
CA ARG A 127 13.25 1.20 -18.02
C ARG A 127 11.90 0.74 -18.51
N LEU A 128 11.73 0.79 -19.83
CA LEU A 128 10.69 0.03 -20.52
C LEU A 128 11.32 -1.26 -21.03
N ALA A 129 10.82 -2.39 -20.55
CA ALA A 129 11.25 -3.72 -20.96
C ALA A 129 10.12 -4.43 -21.67
N LYS A 130 10.36 -4.85 -22.93
CA LYS A 130 9.43 -5.68 -23.68
C LYS A 130 9.75 -7.13 -23.42
N PHE A 131 8.77 -7.86 -22.90
CA PHE A 131 8.91 -9.28 -22.61
C PHE A 131 8.46 -10.14 -23.80
N THR A 132 9.12 -11.28 -23.93
CA THR A 132 8.78 -12.33 -24.93
C THR A 132 8.81 -13.67 -24.20
N TYR A 133 7.78 -14.47 -24.37
CA TYR A 133 7.58 -15.73 -23.67
C TYR A 133 6.64 -16.64 -24.44
N ASP A 134 6.61 -17.91 -24.07
CA ASP A 134 5.59 -18.87 -24.50
C ASP A 134 4.67 -19.21 -23.33
N GLY A 135 3.35 -19.18 -23.55
CA GLY A 135 2.33 -19.44 -22.54
C GLY A 135 1.75 -18.17 -21.89
N VAL A 136 1.52 -18.22 -20.56
CA VAL A 136 0.87 -17.16 -19.80
C VAL A 136 1.89 -16.44 -18.92
N PHE A 137 2.05 -15.13 -19.12
CA PHE A 137 3.05 -14.30 -18.42
C PHE A 137 3.00 -14.44 -16.89
N PHE A 138 1.80 -14.36 -16.31
CA PHE A 138 1.65 -14.44 -14.86
C PHE A 138 1.97 -15.82 -14.28
N GLU A 139 1.75 -16.91 -15.03
CA GLU A 139 2.15 -18.24 -14.61
C GLU A 139 3.67 -18.41 -14.61
N LEU A 140 4.35 -17.76 -15.55
CA LEU A 140 5.81 -17.71 -15.58
C LEU A 140 6.35 -16.90 -14.41
N LEU A 141 5.74 -15.73 -14.11
CA LEU A 141 6.13 -14.96 -12.94
C LEU A 141 5.95 -15.75 -11.65
N ASP A 142 4.86 -16.50 -11.50
CA ASP A 142 4.62 -17.34 -10.31
C ASP A 142 5.70 -18.42 -10.14
N LYS A 143 6.34 -18.86 -11.25
CA LYS A 143 7.41 -19.89 -11.21
C LYS A 143 8.81 -19.34 -10.93
N ILE A 144 9.14 -18.16 -11.48
CA ILE A 144 10.52 -17.64 -11.49
C ILE A 144 10.70 -16.33 -10.73
N GLY A 145 9.60 -15.67 -10.37
CA GLY A 145 9.62 -14.40 -9.67
C GLY A 145 9.69 -14.56 -8.15
N GLU A 146 10.26 -13.57 -7.51
CA GLU A 146 10.30 -13.46 -6.05
C GLU A 146 9.37 -12.34 -5.57
N MET A 147 8.83 -12.51 -4.35
CA MET A 147 8.00 -11.50 -3.71
C MET A 147 8.82 -10.23 -3.46
N PRO A 148 8.39 -9.06 -3.93
CA PRO A 148 9.14 -7.80 -3.83
C PRO A 148 8.98 -7.17 -2.44
N LEU A 149 9.54 -7.80 -1.40
CA LEU A 149 9.51 -7.24 -0.06
C LEU A 149 10.24 -5.88 -0.02
N PRO A 150 9.75 -4.91 0.79
CA PRO A 150 10.42 -3.65 1.02
C PRO A 150 11.82 -3.82 1.60
N HIS A 151 12.74 -2.90 1.30
CA HIS A 151 14.16 -2.99 1.69
C HIS A 151 14.42 -3.07 3.21
N TYR A 152 13.50 -2.59 4.04
CA TYR A 152 13.61 -2.66 5.51
C TYR A 152 13.26 -4.04 6.07
N ILE A 153 12.68 -4.93 5.27
CA ILE A 153 12.53 -6.34 5.58
C ILE A 153 13.74 -7.05 5.00
N THR A 154 14.68 -7.39 5.86
CA THR A 154 15.95 -8.04 5.49
C THR A 154 15.92 -9.55 5.68
N GLU A 155 14.94 -10.05 6.43
CA GLU A 155 14.76 -11.45 6.69
C GLU A 155 13.89 -12.10 5.61
N LYS A 156 14.23 -13.33 5.24
CA LYS A 156 13.49 -14.07 4.23
C LYS A 156 12.15 -14.52 4.78
N LEU A 157 11.09 -14.25 4.04
CA LEU A 157 9.78 -14.74 4.37
C LEU A 157 9.68 -16.24 4.07
N GLU A 158 9.30 -17.06 5.05
CA GLU A 158 9.12 -18.50 4.88
C GLU A 158 7.86 -18.80 4.03
N ASP A 159 6.82 -18.02 4.24
CA ASP A 159 5.54 -18.11 3.54
C ASP A 159 5.20 -16.78 2.83
N ASN A 160 5.27 -16.78 1.51
CA ASN A 160 4.98 -15.61 0.68
C ASN A 160 3.52 -15.13 0.80
N ASP A 161 2.58 -16.02 1.15
CA ASP A 161 1.17 -15.66 1.33
C ASP A 161 0.96 -14.78 2.57
N ARG A 162 1.96 -14.70 3.47
CA ARG A 162 1.94 -13.76 4.60
C ARG A 162 2.08 -12.31 4.16
N TYR A 163 2.61 -12.03 2.96
CA TYR A 163 2.65 -10.69 2.35
C TYR A 163 1.49 -10.46 1.35
N GLN A 164 0.40 -11.21 1.51
CA GLN A 164 -0.87 -11.03 0.80
C GLN A 164 -2.02 -10.87 1.79
N THR A 165 -3.01 -10.05 1.45
CA THR A 165 -4.27 -10.02 2.20
C THR A 165 -5.08 -11.30 1.92
N VAL A 166 -5.90 -11.72 2.88
CA VAL A 166 -6.75 -12.92 2.72
C VAL A 166 -7.83 -12.77 1.64
N TYR A 167 -8.03 -11.55 1.15
CA TYR A 167 -8.98 -11.19 0.10
C TYR A 167 -8.32 -10.66 -1.17
N ALA A 168 -6.98 -10.81 -1.32
CA ALA A 168 -6.25 -10.38 -2.51
C ALA A 168 -6.74 -11.11 -3.77
N ARG A 169 -7.15 -10.33 -4.80
CA ARG A 169 -7.76 -10.84 -6.01
C ARG A 169 -7.16 -10.25 -7.29
N GLU A 170 -7.13 -8.94 -7.38
CA GLU A 170 -6.74 -8.21 -8.59
C GLU A 170 -5.23 -8.12 -8.72
N ARG A 171 -4.62 -8.87 -9.63
CA ARG A 171 -3.17 -8.92 -9.86
C ARG A 171 -2.63 -7.61 -10.45
N GLY A 172 -1.52 -7.08 -9.95
CA GLY A 172 -0.89 -5.89 -10.55
C GLY A 172 -0.02 -5.06 -9.62
N SER A 173 0.01 -5.38 -8.32
CA SER A 173 0.72 -4.57 -7.33
C SER A 173 2.17 -5.03 -7.12
N ALA A 174 3.05 -4.07 -6.91
CA ALA A 174 4.43 -4.33 -6.47
C ALA A 174 4.56 -4.37 -4.93
N ALA A 175 3.52 -3.99 -4.18
CA ALA A 175 3.52 -4.05 -2.71
C ALA A 175 2.12 -4.36 -2.16
N ALA A 176 2.07 -4.99 -0.98
CA ALA A 176 0.82 -5.30 -0.32
C ALA A 176 0.17 -4.06 0.33
N PRO A 177 -1.17 -3.97 0.38
CA PRO A 177 -1.89 -3.01 1.20
C PRO A 177 -1.83 -3.46 2.68
N THR A 178 -0.73 -3.13 3.36
CA THR A 178 -0.28 -3.80 4.58
C THR A 178 -1.23 -3.68 5.77
N ALA A 179 -2.04 -2.63 5.85
CA ALA A 179 -3.11 -2.53 6.87
C ALA A 179 -4.17 -3.64 6.74
N GLY A 180 -4.32 -4.19 5.53
CA GLY A 180 -5.20 -5.34 5.28
C GLY A 180 -4.64 -6.67 5.76
N LEU A 181 -3.34 -6.76 6.04
CA LEU A 181 -2.70 -8.00 6.49
C LEU A 181 -3.16 -8.45 7.88
N HIS A 182 -3.72 -7.55 8.67
CA HIS A 182 -4.25 -7.84 10.01
C HIS A 182 -5.57 -8.61 9.98
N PHE A 183 -6.31 -8.55 8.88
CA PHE A 183 -7.61 -9.21 8.79
C PHE A 183 -7.48 -10.70 8.52
N THR A 184 -8.34 -11.46 9.18
CA THR A 184 -8.59 -12.88 8.88
C THR A 184 -9.96 -13.03 8.22
N PRO A 185 -10.25 -14.15 7.53
CA PRO A 185 -11.58 -14.42 7.00
C PRO A 185 -12.66 -14.37 8.10
N GLU A 186 -12.39 -14.97 9.26
CA GLU A 186 -13.30 -15.05 10.40
C GLU A 186 -13.62 -13.66 10.96
N LEU A 187 -12.62 -12.76 11.02
CA LEU A 187 -12.82 -11.38 11.47
C LEU A 187 -13.72 -10.60 10.50
N LEU A 188 -13.51 -10.78 9.20
CA LEU A 188 -14.36 -10.17 8.16
C LEU A 188 -15.80 -10.71 8.21
N ASP A 189 -15.97 -12.01 8.45
CA ASP A 189 -17.29 -12.63 8.59
C ASP A 189 -18.00 -12.12 9.84
N SER A 190 -17.31 -12.01 10.98
CA SER A 190 -17.86 -11.42 12.21
C SER A 190 -18.36 -9.98 12.01
N LEU A 191 -17.62 -9.17 11.21
CA LEU A 191 -18.05 -7.82 10.86
C LEU A 191 -19.31 -7.82 10.00
N ARG A 192 -19.39 -8.71 8.99
CA ARG A 192 -20.59 -8.87 8.15
C ARG A 192 -21.81 -9.31 8.97
N GLU A 193 -21.63 -10.28 9.87
CA GLU A 193 -22.67 -10.75 10.79
C GLU A 193 -23.15 -9.66 11.73
N LYS A 194 -22.25 -8.75 12.15
CA LYS A 194 -22.60 -7.56 12.94
C LYS A 194 -23.42 -6.54 12.14
N GLY A 195 -23.52 -6.66 10.82
CA GLY A 195 -24.23 -5.72 9.95
C GLY A 195 -23.35 -4.60 9.40
N VAL A 196 -22.03 -4.80 9.36
CA VAL A 196 -21.07 -3.89 8.72
C VAL A 196 -21.00 -4.22 7.23
N GLY A 197 -21.15 -3.20 6.38
CA GLY A 197 -20.93 -3.34 4.94
C GLY A 197 -19.45 -3.54 4.62
N VAL A 198 -19.13 -4.52 3.76
CA VAL A 198 -17.74 -4.73 3.32
C VAL A 198 -17.64 -4.51 1.83
N GLY A 199 -16.86 -3.51 1.41
CA GLY A 199 -16.61 -3.16 0.02
C GLY A 199 -15.13 -3.23 -0.35
N PHE A 200 -14.84 -3.33 -1.64
CA PHE A 200 -13.49 -3.42 -2.16
C PHE A 200 -13.22 -2.32 -3.17
N VAL A 201 -11.99 -1.83 -3.14
CA VAL A 201 -11.36 -1.03 -4.18
C VAL A 201 -10.10 -1.74 -4.62
N THR A 202 -9.62 -1.43 -5.81
CA THR A 202 -8.30 -1.85 -6.26
C THR A 202 -7.43 -0.61 -6.38
N LEU A 203 -6.25 -0.59 -5.78
CA LEU A 203 -5.17 0.34 -6.08
C LEU A 203 -3.88 -0.46 -6.16
N HIS A 204 -3.26 -0.47 -7.32
CA HIS A 204 -1.98 -1.13 -7.52
C HIS A 204 -0.85 -0.26 -6.99
N VAL A 205 -0.28 -0.69 -5.86
CA VAL A 205 0.80 0.04 -5.19
C VAL A 205 2.08 -0.11 -6.00
N GLY A 206 2.60 1.02 -6.46
CA GLY A 206 3.93 1.10 -7.05
C GLY A 206 5.02 1.25 -5.99
N LEU A 207 6.28 0.96 -6.36
CA LEU A 207 7.42 1.13 -5.46
C LEU A 207 7.74 2.59 -5.10
N GLY A 208 7.08 3.53 -5.74
CA GLY A 208 7.19 4.94 -5.39
C GLY A 208 6.86 5.22 -3.93
N THR A 209 5.95 4.44 -3.34
CA THR A 209 5.56 4.52 -1.93
C THR A 209 6.72 4.27 -0.96
N PHE A 210 7.76 3.55 -1.40
CA PHE A 210 8.96 3.29 -0.59
C PHE A 210 10.13 4.24 -0.89
N ARG A 211 9.97 5.18 -1.84
CA ARG A 211 11.00 6.17 -2.12
C ARG A 211 10.94 7.29 -1.08
N PRO A 212 12.09 7.71 -0.51
CA PRO A 212 12.12 8.83 0.41
C PRO A 212 11.62 10.12 -0.24
N VAL A 213 10.91 10.95 0.51
CA VAL A 213 10.57 12.31 0.10
C VAL A 213 11.87 13.11 -0.06
N LYS A 214 12.13 13.65 -1.26
CA LYS A 214 13.35 14.41 -1.55
C LYS A 214 13.20 15.91 -1.33
N ALA A 215 11.96 16.42 -1.50
CA ALA A 215 11.65 17.82 -1.31
C ALA A 215 11.79 18.23 0.16
N GLU A 216 12.33 19.40 0.42
CA GLU A 216 12.39 19.97 1.78
C GLU A 216 11.03 20.47 2.25
N ASN A 217 10.31 21.20 1.39
CA ASN A 217 8.96 21.64 1.66
C ASN A 217 7.99 20.57 1.19
N VAL A 218 6.98 20.28 2.01
CA VAL A 218 5.98 19.26 1.73
C VAL A 218 5.23 19.57 0.42
N GLU A 219 4.93 20.83 0.18
CA GLU A 219 4.18 21.33 -0.97
C GLU A 219 4.90 21.13 -2.32
N ASP A 220 6.24 20.99 -2.29
CA ASP A 220 7.07 20.80 -3.48
C ASP A 220 7.21 19.31 -3.88
N HIS A 221 6.62 18.40 -3.08
CA HIS A 221 6.67 16.97 -3.37
C HIS A 221 5.63 16.56 -4.42
N HIS A 222 6.07 15.81 -5.43
CA HIS A 222 5.20 15.21 -6.45
C HIS A 222 5.03 13.72 -6.18
N MET A 223 3.77 13.30 -5.97
CA MET A 223 3.42 11.89 -5.79
C MET A 223 3.53 11.12 -7.12
N HIS A 224 3.86 9.85 -7.00
CA HIS A 224 3.77 8.92 -8.11
C HIS A 224 2.31 8.63 -8.44
N SER A 225 2.05 8.49 -9.75
CA SER A 225 0.74 8.08 -10.24
C SER A 225 0.55 6.58 -10.07
N GLU A 226 -0.58 6.17 -9.48
CA GLU A 226 -0.97 4.78 -9.26
C GLU A 226 -2.37 4.54 -9.81
N HIS A 227 -2.54 3.40 -10.47
CA HIS A 227 -3.84 3.02 -11.05
C HIS A 227 -4.79 2.54 -9.95
N TYR A 228 -6.02 3.06 -9.97
CA TYR A 228 -7.08 2.62 -9.06
C TYR A 228 -8.37 2.29 -9.80
N MET A 229 -9.19 1.45 -9.16
CA MET A 229 -10.55 1.15 -9.57
C MET A 229 -11.47 1.18 -8.35
N LEU A 230 -12.56 1.95 -8.44
CA LEU A 230 -13.68 1.96 -7.51
C LEU A 230 -14.90 1.34 -8.19
N PRO A 231 -15.28 0.09 -7.85
CA PRO A 231 -16.45 -0.57 -8.43
C PRO A 231 -17.77 0.12 -8.06
N GLY A 232 -18.75 0.08 -8.96
CA GLY A 232 -20.07 0.67 -8.73
C GLY A 232 -20.79 0.12 -7.50
N ALA A 233 -20.61 -1.16 -7.20
CA ALA A 233 -21.18 -1.77 -5.99
C ALA A 233 -20.59 -1.17 -4.70
N THR A 234 -19.27 -0.93 -4.67
CA THR A 234 -18.60 -0.28 -3.53
C THR A 234 -19.01 1.19 -3.42
N ALA A 235 -19.08 1.90 -4.55
CA ALA A 235 -19.55 3.29 -4.54
C ALA A 235 -20.97 3.41 -4.00
N LYS A 236 -21.87 2.50 -4.43
CA LYS A 236 -23.24 2.43 -3.90
C LYS A 236 -23.27 2.15 -2.41
N LEU A 237 -22.49 1.18 -1.93
CA LEU A 237 -22.38 0.84 -0.51
C LEU A 237 -21.98 2.08 0.31
N ILE A 238 -20.94 2.83 -0.10
CA ILE A 238 -20.47 4.04 0.58
C ILE A 238 -21.57 5.10 0.64
N ASN A 239 -22.25 5.35 -0.48
CA ASN A 239 -23.31 6.35 -0.55
C ASN A 239 -24.51 5.96 0.33
N ASP A 240 -24.91 4.69 0.32
CA ASP A 240 -26.00 4.18 1.16
C ASP A 240 -25.62 4.29 2.65
N THR A 241 -24.39 3.92 3.01
CA THR A 241 -23.85 4.08 4.37
C THR A 241 -23.96 5.53 4.85
N LYS A 242 -23.44 6.47 4.07
CA LYS A 242 -23.48 7.91 4.44
C LYS A 242 -24.91 8.44 4.52
N LYS A 243 -25.78 8.07 3.59
CA LYS A 243 -27.20 8.46 3.59
C LYS A 243 -27.92 7.99 4.86
N ASN A 244 -27.54 6.82 5.39
CA ASN A 244 -28.12 6.25 6.60
C ASN A 244 -27.42 6.69 7.90
N GLY A 245 -26.44 7.61 7.82
CA GLY A 245 -25.71 8.14 8.98
C GLY A 245 -24.60 7.23 9.50
N GLY A 246 -24.23 6.18 8.76
CA GLY A 246 -23.10 5.31 9.06
C GLY A 246 -21.76 5.93 8.67
N ARG A 247 -20.66 5.35 9.17
CA ARG A 247 -19.28 5.79 8.94
C ARG A 247 -18.60 4.96 7.86
N VAL A 248 -17.69 5.59 7.12
CA VAL A 248 -16.84 4.94 6.11
C VAL A 248 -15.44 4.73 6.68
N PHE A 249 -15.07 3.49 6.91
CA PHE A 249 -13.74 3.07 7.37
C PHE A 249 -12.87 2.71 6.17
N ALA A 250 -11.78 3.44 5.96
CA ALA A 250 -10.76 3.08 4.97
C ALA A 250 -9.69 2.19 5.62
N VAL A 251 -9.43 1.02 5.03
CA VAL A 251 -8.36 0.13 5.46
C VAL A 251 -7.12 0.38 4.60
N GLY A 252 -6.15 1.03 5.19
CA GLY A 252 -4.92 1.45 4.57
C GLY A 252 -5.01 2.80 3.85
N THR A 253 -3.84 3.40 3.71
CA THR A 253 -3.68 4.67 2.98
C THR A 253 -4.04 4.54 1.50
N THR A 254 -3.99 3.33 0.94
CA THR A 254 -4.41 3.04 -0.43
C THR A 254 -5.92 3.20 -0.63
N CYS A 255 -6.76 2.64 0.26
CA CYS A 255 -8.21 2.87 0.24
C CYS A 255 -8.54 4.35 0.45
N CYS A 256 -7.87 4.98 1.42
CA CYS A 256 -8.02 6.41 1.68
C CYS A 256 -7.74 7.23 0.41
N ARG A 257 -6.59 7.02 -0.25
CA ARG A 257 -6.21 7.74 -1.47
C ARG A 257 -7.16 7.48 -2.62
N THR A 258 -7.62 6.26 -2.82
CA THR A 258 -8.63 5.93 -3.85
C THR A 258 -9.92 6.72 -3.62
N LEU A 259 -10.49 6.62 -2.43
CA LEU A 259 -11.78 7.26 -2.12
C LEU A 259 -11.70 8.78 -2.18
N GLU A 260 -10.63 9.37 -1.63
CA GLU A 260 -10.41 10.81 -1.65
C GLU A 260 -10.10 11.33 -3.08
N SER A 261 -9.45 10.53 -3.94
CA SER A 261 -9.25 10.86 -5.35
C SER A 261 -10.57 10.95 -6.09
N VAL A 262 -11.43 9.94 -5.96
CA VAL A 262 -12.76 9.93 -6.61
C VAL A 262 -13.60 11.10 -6.10
N ALA A 263 -13.68 11.29 -4.78
CA ALA A 263 -14.43 12.39 -4.17
C ALA A 263 -13.93 13.76 -4.62
N THR A 264 -12.61 13.92 -4.82
CA THR A 264 -12.00 15.17 -5.27
C THR A 264 -12.23 15.43 -6.75
N LYS A 265 -12.05 14.41 -7.60
CA LYS A 265 -12.20 14.47 -9.05
C LYS A 265 -13.66 14.64 -9.47
N CYS A 266 -14.55 13.86 -8.86
CA CYS A 266 -15.95 13.74 -9.31
C CYS A 266 -16.91 14.60 -8.49
N GLY A 267 -16.51 15.11 -7.31
CA GLY A 267 -17.40 15.82 -6.37
C GLY A 267 -18.34 14.89 -5.59
N GLU A 268 -18.42 13.63 -5.94
CA GLU A 268 -19.25 12.58 -5.34
C GLU A 268 -18.55 11.23 -5.44
N ILE A 269 -19.02 10.24 -4.67
CA ILE A 269 -18.52 8.86 -4.76
C ILE A 269 -19.33 8.10 -5.81
N ARG A 270 -18.65 7.69 -6.90
CA ARG A 270 -19.21 6.90 -8.00
C ARG A 270 -18.19 5.91 -8.53
N ALA A 271 -18.61 4.97 -9.37
CA ALA A 271 -17.70 4.09 -10.08
C ALA A 271 -16.68 4.90 -10.89
N ASP A 272 -15.41 4.58 -10.74
CA ASP A 272 -14.31 5.25 -11.45
C ASP A 272 -13.13 4.29 -11.60
N ASP A 273 -12.41 4.43 -12.72
CA ASP A 273 -11.23 3.64 -13.08
C ASP A 273 -10.24 4.60 -13.73
N ASP A 274 -9.18 4.95 -13.00
CA ASP A 274 -8.24 5.99 -13.43
C ASP A 274 -6.91 5.92 -12.65
N TRP A 275 -6.08 6.91 -12.86
CA TRP A 275 -4.81 7.10 -12.17
C TRP A 275 -4.91 8.21 -11.13
N THR A 276 -4.21 8.03 -9.99
CA THR A 276 -4.15 9.05 -8.94
C THR A 276 -2.71 9.34 -8.54
N ASP A 277 -2.40 10.62 -8.44
CA ASP A 277 -1.20 11.18 -7.83
C ASP A 277 -1.55 12.03 -6.61
N ILE A 278 -2.72 11.80 -6.02
CA ILE A 278 -3.20 12.58 -4.87
C ILE A 278 -2.17 12.54 -3.73
N PHE A 279 -1.74 13.71 -3.32
CA PHE A 279 -0.87 13.93 -2.17
C PHE A 279 -1.67 14.56 -1.05
N ILE A 280 -1.90 13.80 0.02
CA ILE A 280 -2.64 14.23 1.19
C ILE A 280 -1.66 14.59 2.30
N TYR A 281 -1.70 15.85 2.76
CA TYR A 281 -0.88 16.39 3.84
C TYR A 281 -1.67 17.43 4.64
N PRO A 282 -1.20 17.90 5.81
CA PRO A 282 -1.93 18.85 6.65
C PRO A 282 -2.44 20.06 5.90
N GLY A 283 -3.74 20.35 6.06
CA GLY A 283 -4.50 21.32 5.28
C GLY A 283 -5.49 20.70 4.29
N TYR A 284 -5.31 19.41 3.93
CA TYR A 284 -6.30 18.68 3.14
C TYR A 284 -7.58 18.44 3.95
N ARG A 285 -8.73 18.63 3.30
CA ARG A 285 -10.06 18.37 3.87
C ARG A 285 -10.60 17.06 3.32
N TYR A 286 -10.72 16.08 4.16
CA TYR A 286 -11.30 14.78 3.80
C TYR A 286 -12.76 14.92 3.41
N LYS A 287 -13.18 14.19 2.37
CA LYS A 287 -14.48 14.28 1.73
C LYS A 287 -15.29 12.99 1.86
N CYS A 288 -14.59 11.86 1.96
CA CYS A 288 -15.22 10.55 1.93
C CYS A 288 -15.07 9.78 3.22
N ILE A 289 -13.86 9.62 3.75
CA ILE A 289 -13.62 8.71 4.88
C ILE A 289 -13.92 9.36 6.23
N ASP A 290 -14.46 8.57 7.15
CA ASP A 290 -14.78 8.99 8.52
C ASP A 290 -13.82 8.39 9.54
N ALA A 291 -13.24 7.21 9.25
CA ALA A 291 -12.23 6.55 10.06
C ALA A 291 -11.14 5.91 9.16
N LEU A 292 -9.95 5.75 9.72
CA LEU A 292 -8.79 5.18 9.02
C LEU A 292 -8.15 4.09 9.87
N ILE A 293 -7.99 2.89 9.28
CA ILE A 293 -7.18 1.80 9.84
C ILE A 293 -5.87 1.78 9.06
N THR A 294 -4.73 1.88 9.73
CA THR A 294 -3.42 1.96 9.07
C THR A 294 -2.32 1.33 9.93
N ASN A 295 -1.15 1.07 9.33
CA ASN A 295 0.06 0.72 10.09
C ASN A 295 0.77 1.99 10.57
N PHE A 296 1.79 1.84 11.42
CA PHE A 296 2.71 2.92 11.74
C PHE A 296 3.70 3.13 10.59
N HIS A 297 3.92 4.39 10.21
CA HIS A 297 4.68 4.78 9.03
C HIS A 297 6.05 5.36 9.36
N LEU A 298 6.96 5.39 8.37
CA LEU A 298 8.30 5.97 8.46
C LEU A 298 8.28 7.44 8.86
N PRO A 299 9.27 7.90 9.63
CA PRO A 299 9.54 9.32 9.78
C PRO A 299 9.68 10.00 8.41
N GLU A 300 9.22 11.23 8.31
CA GLU A 300 9.32 12.07 7.11
C GLU A 300 8.68 11.49 5.83
N SER A 301 7.82 10.45 5.94
CA SER A 301 7.15 9.83 4.80
C SER A 301 5.86 10.56 4.42
N THR A 302 5.44 10.40 3.16
CA THR A 302 4.13 10.90 2.69
C THR A 302 2.96 10.30 3.48
N LEU A 303 3.14 9.12 4.05
CA LEU A 303 2.09 8.40 4.76
C LEU A 303 1.85 8.95 6.17
N ILE A 304 2.89 9.37 6.91
CA ILE A 304 2.70 10.07 8.20
C ILE A 304 2.07 11.45 7.97
N MET A 305 2.35 12.11 6.82
CA MET A 305 1.72 13.35 6.43
C MET A 305 0.22 13.17 6.17
N LEU A 306 -0.19 12.07 5.51
CA LEU A 306 -1.58 11.71 5.30
C LEU A 306 -2.31 11.47 6.64
N VAL A 307 -1.70 10.72 7.54
CA VAL A 307 -2.24 10.50 8.90
C VAL A 307 -2.37 11.83 9.64
N SER A 308 -1.36 12.71 9.55
CA SER A 308 -1.37 14.03 10.18
C SER A 308 -2.46 14.96 9.59
N ALA A 309 -2.78 14.80 8.32
CA ALA A 309 -3.90 15.51 7.72
C ALA A 309 -5.25 15.01 8.25
N PHE A 310 -5.34 13.72 8.65
CA PHE A 310 -6.59 13.11 9.10
C PHE A 310 -6.92 13.39 10.57
N CYS A 311 -5.95 13.32 11.45
CA CYS A 311 -6.18 13.50 12.90
C CYS A 311 -5.47 14.72 13.52
N GLY A 312 -4.87 15.55 12.70
CA GLY A 312 -4.08 16.70 13.14
C GLY A 312 -2.61 16.33 13.43
N TYR A 313 -1.72 17.28 13.16
CA TYR A 313 -0.28 17.10 13.30
C TYR A 313 0.13 16.74 14.74
N GLU A 314 -0.33 17.51 15.72
CA GLU A 314 0.02 17.29 17.14
C GLU A 314 -0.45 15.94 17.66
N ASN A 315 -1.69 15.54 17.33
CA ASN A 315 -2.24 14.24 17.73
C ASN A 315 -1.44 13.11 17.10
N THR A 316 -1.07 13.23 15.83
CA THR A 316 -0.26 12.22 15.14
C THR A 316 1.11 12.08 15.79
N MET A 317 1.85 13.18 15.95
CA MET A 317 3.21 13.12 16.47
C MET A 317 3.23 12.61 17.93
N ASN A 318 2.23 12.98 18.75
CA ASN A 318 2.06 12.44 20.08
C ASN A 318 1.76 10.93 20.08
N ALA A 319 0.87 10.46 19.20
CA ALA A 319 0.55 9.03 19.07
C ALA A 319 1.78 8.22 18.67
N TYR A 320 2.59 8.72 17.72
CA TYR A 320 3.83 8.06 17.29
C TYR A 320 4.89 8.03 18.39
N LYS A 321 5.00 9.11 19.18
CA LYS A 321 5.86 9.12 20.38
C LYS A 321 5.43 8.06 21.40
N ILE A 322 4.13 7.96 21.69
CA ILE A 322 3.57 6.91 22.56
C ILE A 322 3.84 5.52 21.95
N ALA A 323 3.67 5.34 20.65
CA ALA A 323 3.92 4.06 19.98
C ALA A 323 5.37 3.59 20.16
N VAL A 324 6.35 4.49 20.04
CA VAL A 324 7.77 4.18 20.28
C VAL A 324 8.01 3.83 21.76
N GLN A 325 7.49 4.63 22.69
CA GLN A 325 7.62 4.39 24.14
C GLN A 325 7.01 3.06 24.57
N GLU A 326 5.85 2.72 24.04
CA GLU A 326 5.11 1.48 24.30
C GLU A 326 5.60 0.30 23.45
N LYS A 327 6.67 0.50 22.65
CA LYS A 327 7.28 -0.54 21.81
C LYS A 327 6.29 -1.22 20.86
N TYR A 328 5.47 -0.42 20.18
CA TYR A 328 4.72 -0.91 19.04
C TYR A 328 5.67 -1.30 17.92
N ARG A 329 5.26 -2.26 17.10
CA ARG A 329 6.00 -2.65 15.91
C ARG A 329 5.59 -1.77 14.73
N PHE A 330 6.56 -1.41 13.91
CA PHE A 330 6.39 -0.45 12.82
C PHE A 330 6.44 -1.12 11.45
N PHE A 331 5.88 -0.46 10.45
CA PHE A 331 5.83 -0.79 9.03
C PHE A 331 4.95 -1.98 8.65
N SER A 332 5.30 -2.64 7.50
CA SER A 332 4.45 -3.61 6.80
C SER A 332 3.93 -4.75 7.67
N PHE A 333 4.79 -5.28 8.54
CA PHE A 333 4.46 -6.38 9.47
C PHE A 333 4.26 -5.89 10.91
N GLY A 334 4.23 -4.57 11.08
CA GLY A 334 4.04 -3.94 12.38
C GLY A 334 2.62 -4.07 12.91
N ASP A 335 2.33 -3.25 13.91
CA ASP A 335 1.03 -3.16 14.56
C ASP A 335 0.12 -2.15 13.84
N ALA A 336 -1.14 -2.10 14.22
CA ALA A 336 -2.15 -1.27 13.60
C ALA A 336 -2.52 -0.05 14.45
N MET A 337 -3.01 0.99 13.75
CA MET A 337 -3.67 2.14 14.34
C MET A 337 -5.08 2.26 13.74
N LEU A 338 -6.09 2.46 14.59
CA LEU A 338 -7.41 2.93 14.22
C LEU A 338 -7.53 4.40 14.62
N ILE A 339 -7.95 5.24 13.69
CA ILE A 339 -8.18 6.68 13.89
C ILE A 339 -9.66 6.97 13.63
N GLU A 340 -10.39 7.43 14.63
CA GLU A 340 -11.85 7.65 14.55
C GLU A 340 -12.32 8.97 15.21
#